data_fc9687023857c11e79eca1f38006fbd4
#
_entry.id   fc9687023857c11e79eca1f38006fbd4
#
_cell.length_a   1.000
_cell.length_b   1.000
_cell.length_c   1.000
_cell.angle_alpha   90.00
_cell.angle_beta   90.00
_cell.angle_gamma   90.00
#
_symmetry.space_group_name_H-M   'P 1'
#
loop_
_entity.id
_entity.type
_entity.pdbx_description
1 polymer ?
#
loop_
_entity_poly.entity_id
_entity_poly.type
_entity_poly.pdbx_seq_one_letter_code
_entity_poly.pdbx_strand_id
1 'polypeptide(L)'
;MNRIELSILLNNQAQIIWDNLCELYPRLTKYNPPIIKVNGRLYRTAGRCHQEDNLVELGYLFFTYSPDYAKTMTNIILPHEIIHQADYNLFGLSEAKCGHGKKWHEIMINYGLEPNPYHYMKVKP
;
A
#
# COMPACT_ATOMS: atom_id res chain seq x y z
N MET A 1 15.75 11.89 -4.95
CA MET A 1 14.70 12.33 -4.01
C MET A 1 15.00 11.75 -2.64
N ASN A 2 15.05 12.57 -1.60
CA ASN A 2 15.28 12.10 -0.25
C ASN A 2 13.98 11.52 0.35
N ARG A 3 14.07 10.93 1.56
CA ARG A 3 12.92 10.30 2.18
C ARG A 3 11.77 11.27 2.47
N ILE A 4 12.08 12.51 2.82
CA ILE A 4 11.06 13.52 3.13
C ILE A 4 10.29 13.89 1.87
N GLU A 5 10.99 14.18 0.78
CA GLU A 5 10.38 14.49 -0.51
C GLU A 5 9.53 13.34 -1.04
N LEU A 6 10.05 12.12 -0.92
CA LEU A 6 9.35 10.91 -1.34
C LEU A 6 8.09 10.70 -0.49
N SER A 7 8.18 10.92 0.82
CA SER A 7 7.03 10.80 1.72
C SER A 7 5.90 11.76 1.32
N ILE A 8 6.24 13.00 0.99
CA ILE A 8 5.24 13.99 0.54
C ILE A 8 4.57 13.52 -0.74
N LEU A 9 5.36 13.08 -1.72
CA LEU A 9 4.83 12.57 -2.99
C LEU A 9 3.90 11.39 -2.78
N LEU A 10 4.32 10.41 -1.96
CA LEU A 10 3.54 9.20 -1.74
C LEU A 10 2.26 9.46 -0.95
N ASN A 11 2.27 10.40 0.00
CA ASN A 11 1.06 10.78 0.71
C ASN A 11 0.07 11.50 -0.21
N ASN A 12 0.55 12.32 -1.15
CA ASN A 12 -0.31 12.91 -2.17
C ASN A 12 -0.93 11.84 -3.07
N GLN A 13 -0.16 10.85 -3.46
CA GLN A 13 -0.67 9.73 -4.26
C GLN A 13 -1.63 8.84 -3.48
N ALA A 14 -1.38 8.64 -2.19
CA ALA A 14 -2.29 7.90 -1.32
C ALA A 14 -3.68 8.55 -1.28
N GLN A 15 -3.74 9.88 -1.27
CA GLN A 15 -5.02 10.59 -1.31
C GLN A 15 -5.78 10.29 -2.61
N ILE A 16 -5.08 10.30 -3.74
CA ILE A 16 -5.68 9.99 -5.05
C ILE A 16 -6.20 8.55 -5.08
N ILE A 17 -5.39 7.60 -4.61
CA ILE A 17 -5.79 6.19 -4.55
C ILE A 17 -7.03 6.04 -3.65
N TRP A 18 -7.02 6.69 -2.49
CA TRP A 18 -8.14 6.61 -1.56
C TRP A 18 -9.42 7.19 -2.15
N ASP A 19 -9.32 8.32 -2.85
CA ASP A 19 -10.46 8.93 -3.51
C ASP A 19 -11.05 7.99 -4.56
N ASN A 20 -10.20 7.29 -5.32
CA ASN A 20 -10.64 6.30 -6.30
C ASN A 20 -11.31 5.10 -5.61
N LEU A 21 -10.77 4.65 -4.48
CA LEU A 21 -11.38 3.57 -3.69
C LEU A 21 -12.72 4.00 -3.10
N CYS A 22 -12.86 5.26 -2.69
CA CYS A 22 -14.13 5.79 -2.19
C CYS A 22 -15.23 5.83 -3.26
N GLU A 23 -14.85 6.03 -4.52
CA GLU A 23 -15.80 5.93 -5.62
C GLU A 23 -16.31 4.50 -5.81
N LEU A 24 -15.42 3.51 -5.66
CA LEU A 24 -15.78 2.09 -5.75
C LEU A 24 -16.52 1.59 -4.51
N TYR A 25 -16.14 2.11 -3.35
CA TYR A 25 -16.66 1.69 -2.05
C TYR A 25 -17.03 2.93 -1.22
N PRO A 26 -18.24 3.49 -1.41
CA PRO A 26 -18.62 4.75 -0.74
C PRO A 26 -18.55 4.73 0.78
N ARG A 27 -18.62 3.56 1.41
CA ARG A 27 -18.45 3.43 2.86
C ARG A 27 -17.09 3.87 3.35
N LEU A 28 -16.07 3.90 2.46
CA LEU A 28 -14.73 4.37 2.82
C LEU A 28 -14.65 5.88 3.04
N THR A 29 -15.64 6.64 2.57
CA THR A 29 -15.64 8.12 2.69
C THR A 29 -15.59 8.61 4.13
N LYS A 30 -16.03 7.79 5.09
CA LYS A 30 -15.98 8.15 6.51
C LYS A 30 -14.62 7.92 7.16
N TYR A 31 -13.66 7.37 6.43
CA TYR A 31 -12.29 7.10 6.91
C TYR A 31 -11.29 7.99 6.18
N ASN A 32 -10.24 8.38 6.87
CA ASN A 32 -9.11 9.08 6.25
C ASN A 32 -8.21 8.09 5.52
N PRO A 33 -7.52 8.51 4.44
CA PRO A 33 -6.51 7.66 3.83
C PRO A 33 -5.39 7.36 4.84
N PRO A 34 -4.71 6.20 4.71
CA PRO A 34 -3.60 5.91 5.58
C PRO A 34 -2.43 6.87 5.36
N ILE A 35 -1.67 7.11 6.42
CA ILE A 35 -0.44 7.88 6.33
C ILE A 35 0.63 6.96 5.76
N ILE A 36 1.42 7.47 4.82
CA ILE A 36 2.53 6.72 4.21
C ILE A 36 3.83 7.17 4.87
N LYS A 37 4.52 6.21 5.47
CA LYS A 37 5.84 6.40 6.08
C LYS A 37 6.89 5.70 5.23
N VAL A 38 7.95 6.41 4.86
CA VAL A 38 9.09 5.83 4.15
C VAL A 38 10.14 5.44 5.17
N ASN A 39 10.38 4.13 5.30
CA ASN A 39 11.27 3.56 6.32
C ASN A 39 12.61 3.18 5.69
N GLY A 40 13.69 3.82 6.15
CA GLY A 40 15.04 3.57 5.64
C GLY A 40 15.66 2.24 6.06
N ARG A 41 15.03 1.51 6.98
CA ARG A 41 15.55 0.24 7.50
C ARG A 41 14.80 -0.99 7.01
N LEU A 42 13.68 -0.78 6.32
CA LEU A 42 12.84 -1.88 5.86
C LEU A 42 13.44 -2.49 4.59
N TYR A 43 13.82 -3.76 4.65
CA TYR A 43 14.44 -4.44 3.50
C TYR A 43 13.92 -5.87 3.28
N ARG A 44 13.33 -6.50 4.29
CA ARG A 44 12.81 -7.88 4.17
C ARG A 44 11.46 -7.93 3.46
N THR A 45 10.72 -6.86 3.56
CA THR A 45 9.45 -6.68 2.86
C THR A 45 9.42 -5.29 2.26
N ALA A 46 8.79 -5.15 1.09
CA ALA A 46 8.71 -3.86 0.39
C ALA A 46 7.79 -2.88 1.10
N GLY A 47 6.72 -3.38 1.68
CA GLY A 47 5.77 -2.56 2.40
C GLY A 47 4.98 -3.37 3.41
N ARG A 48 4.33 -2.68 4.33
CA ARG A 48 3.42 -3.29 5.28
C ARG A 48 2.37 -2.29 5.74
N CYS A 49 1.20 -2.81 6.06
CA CYS A 49 0.08 -2.02 6.53
C CYS A 49 -0.16 -2.29 8.01
N HIS A 50 -0.11 -1.24 8.81
CA HIS A 50 -0.48 -1.27 10.22
C HIS A 50 -1.94 -0.81 10.30
N GLN A 51 -2.85 -1.74 10.14
CA GLN A 51 -4.27 -1.46 9.93
C GLN A 51 -4.93 -0.71 11.09
N GLU A 52 -4.57 -1.06 12.31
CA GLU A 52 -5.14 -0.41 13.50
C GLU A 52 -4.65 1.04 13.64
N ASP A 53 -3.49 1.36 13.09
CA ASP A 53 -2.88 2.68 13.16
C ASP A 53 -3.15 3.54 11.93
N ASN A 54 -3.84 3.01 10.93
CA ASN A 54 -4.07 3.67 9.64
C ASN A 54 -2.75 4.16 9.04
N LEU A 55 -1.76 3.27 9.02
CA LEU A 55 -0.39 3.58 8.63
C LEU A 55 0.14 2.54 7.66
N VAL A 56 0.78 2.99 6.59
CA VAL A 56 1.50 2.15 5.62
C VAL A 56 2.96 2.52 5.68
N GLU A 57 3.83 1.52 5.86
CA GLU A 57 5.27 1.71 5.74
C GLU A 57 5.76 1.14 4.41
N LEU A 58 6.63 1.89 3.73
CA LEU A 58 7.29 1.46 2.50
C LEU A 58 8.79 1.56 2.66
N GLY A 59 9.51 0.58 2.09
CA GLY A 59 10.97 0.50 2.23
C GLY A 59 11.69 1.45 1.30
N TYR A 60 12.43 2.42 1.84
CA TYR A 60 13.20 3.38 1.05
C TYR A 60 14.23 2.70 0.15
N LEU A 61 14.85 1.62 0.63
CA LEU A 61 15.85 0.88 -0.15
C LEU A 61 15.31 0.36 -1.48
N PHE A 62 14.03 0.00 -1.53
CA PHE A 62 13.40 -0.45 -2.77
C PHE A 62 13.23 0.68 -3.77
N PHE A 63 12.95 1.90 -3.30
CA PHE A 63 12.84 3.07 -4.19
C PHE A 63 14.19 3.46 -4.78
N THR A 64 15.28 3.28 -4.04
CA THR A 64 16.62 3.72 -4.45
C THR A 64 17.39 2.66 -5.22
N TYR A 65 16.93 1.43 -5.22
CA TYR A 65 17.63 0.30 -5.86
C TYR A 65 17.74 0.49 -7.38
N SER A 66 16.64 0.81 -8.03
CA SER A 66 16.59 1.02 -9.48
C SER A 66 15.32 1.79 -9.88
N PRO A 67 15.30 2.41 -11.08
CA PRO A 67 14.06 3.01 -11.59
C PRO A 67 12.90 2.01 -11.72
N ASP A 68 13.18 0.77 -12.10
CA ASP A 68 12.16 -0.27 -12.22
C ASP A 68 11.55 -0.61 -10.86
N TYR A 69 12.38 -0.73 -9.83
CA TYR A 69 11.90 -0.97 -8.47
C TYR A 69 11.09 0.21 -7.96
N ALA A 70 11.55 1.44 -8.19
CA ALA A 70 10.80 2.63 -7.78
C ALA A 70 9.42 2.67 -8.43
N LYS A 71 9.32 2.30 -9.70
CA LYS A 71 8.06 2.23 -10.43
C LYS A 71 7.12 1.18 -9.85
N THR A 72 7.64 -0.01 -9.55
CA THR A 72 6.88 -1.09 -8.92
C THR A 72 6.39 -0.67 -7.53
N MET A 73 7.24 -0.02 -6.75
CA MET A 73 6.86 0.49 -5.42
C MET A 73 5.70 1.47 -5.51
N THR A 74 5.73 2.38 -6.46
CA THR A 74 4.70 3.42 -6.61
C THR A 74 3.41 2.86 -7.20
N ASN A 75 3.50 2.01 -8.22
CA ASN A 75 2.34 1.59 -9.01
C ASN A 75 1.68 0.31 -8.51
N ILE A 76 2.39 -0.50 -7.75
CA ILE A 76 1.90 -1.81 -7.30
C ILE A 76 1.91 -1.91 -5.77
N ILE A 77 3.06 -1.70 -5.14
CA ILE A 77 3.19 -1.90 -3.69
C ILE A 77 2.38 -0.87 -2.89
N LEU A 78 2.46 0.41 -3.27
CA LEU A 78 1.70 1.45 -2.58
C LEU A 78 0.19 1.18 -2.60
N PRO A 79 -0.46 0.97 -3.76
CA PRO A 79 -1.89 0.63 -3.75
C PRO A 79 -2.19 -0.71 -3.09
N HIS A 80 -1.31 -1.71 -3.20
CA HIS A 80 -1.45 -3.00 -2.51
C HIS A 80 -1.62 -2.79 -1.00
N GLU A 81 -0.76 -1.99 -0.39
CA GLU A 81 -0.82 -1.74 1.06
C GLU A 81 -2.00 -0.85 1.45
N ILE A 82 -2.34 0.13 0.63
CA ILE A 82 -3.51 0.98 0.87
C ILE A 82 -4.79 0.14 0.81
N ILE A 83 -4.86 -0.82 -0.11
CA ILE A 83 -6.02 -1.71 -0.23
C ILE A 83 -6.14 -2.64 0.98
N HIS A 84 -5.04 -3.03 1.61
CA HIS A 84 -5.11 -3.71 2.90
C HIS A 84 -5.83 -2.88 3.94
N GLN A 85 -5.56 -1.57 3.98
CA GLN A 85 -6.25 -0.66 4.90
C GLN A 85 -7.74 -0.56 4.57
N ALA A 86 -8.08 -0.45 3.27
CA ALA A 86 -9.46 -0.39 2.83
C ALA A 86 -10.23 -1.67 3.21
N ASP A 87 -9.62 -2.83 3.01
CA ASP A 87 -10.18 -4.12 3.40
C ASP A 87 -10.51 -4.16 4.89
N TYR A 88 -9.56 -3.75 5.71
CA TYR A 88 -9.73 -3.68 7.16
C TYR A 88 -10.87 -2.73 7.54
N ASN A 89 -10.91 -1.54 6.95
CA ASN A 89 -11.92 -0.54 7.27
C ASN A 89 -13.33 -1.00 6.86
N LEU A 90 -13.44 -1.75 5.77
CA LEU A 90 -14.73 -2.23 5.25
C LEU A 90 -15.20 -3.51 5.94
N PHE A 91 -14.31 -4.43 6.23
CA PHE A 91 -14.65 -5.80 6.61
C PHE A 91 -14.01 -6.29 7.90
N GLY A 92 -13.15 -5.49 8.55
CA GLY A 92 -12.44 -5.87 9.74
C GLY A 92 -11.22 -6.76 9.46
N LEU A 93 -10.78 -7.54 10.44
CA LEU A 93 -9.61 -8.40 10.28
C LEU A 93 -9.85 -9.44 9.19
N SER A 94 -8.84 -9.64 8.35
CA SER A 94 -8.89 -10.63 7.29
C SER A 94 -8.97 -12.05 7.85
N GLU A 95 -9.76 -12.91 7.22
CA GLU A 95 -9.81 -14.34 7.54
C GLU A 95 -8.53 -15.06 7.11
N ALA A 96 -7.81 -14.53 6.12
CA ALA A 96 -6.55 -15.10 5.67
C ALA A 96 -5.42 -14.72 6.60
N LYS A 97 -4.54 -15.69 6.88
CA LYS A 97 -3.43 -15.53 7.82
C LYS A 97 -2.50 -14.35 7.51
N CYS A 98 -2.31 -14.05 6.23
CA CYS A 98 -1.42 -12.97 5.77
C CYS A 98 -2.18 -11.72 5.31
N GLY A 99 -3.48 -11.65 5.54
CA GLY A 99 -4.29 -10.50 5.12
C GLY A 99 -4.65 -10.46 3.63
N HIS A 100 -4.39 -11.52 2.87
CA HIS A 100 -4.67 -11.60 1.44
C HIS A 100 -5.89 -12.50 1.17
N GLY A 101 -6.98 -12.24 1.89
CA GLY A 101 -8.20 -13.02 1.76
C GLY A 101 -9.05 -12.63 0.56
N LYS A 102 -10.23 -13.24 0.48
CA LYS A 102 -11.15 -13.07 -0.64
C LYS A 102 -11.58 -11.62 -0.86
N LYS A 103 -11.85 -10.88 0.23
CA LYS A 103 -12.26 -9.48 0.15
C LYS A 103 -11.16 -8.58 -0.38
N TRP A 104 -9.93 -8.78 0.08
CA TRP A 104 -8.77 -8.07 -0.45
C TRP A 104 -8.60 -8.32 -1.95
N HIS A 105 -8.73 -9.58 -2.39
CA HIS A 105 -8.70 -9.95 -3.82
C HIS A 105 -9.73 -9.18 -4.62
N GLU A 106 -10.97 -9.12 -4.14
CA GLU A 106 -12.05 -8.40 -4.81
C GLU A 106 -11.73 -6.91 -4.97
N ILE A 107 -11.21 -6.29 -3.91
CA ILE A 107 -10.87 -4.86 -3.95
C ILE A 107 -9.73 -4.63 -4.95
N MET A 108 -8.70 -5.48 -4.95
CA MET A 108 -7.59 -5.38 -5.90
C MET A 108 -8.09 -5.44 -7.33
N ILE A 109 -8.93 -6.43 -7.65
CA ILE A 109 -9.49 -6.60 -9.01
C ILE A 109 -10.34 -5.39 -9.39
N ASN A 110 -11.22 -4.94 -8.51
CA ASN A 110 -12.10 -3.80 -8.77
C ASN A 110 -11.31 -2.51 -8.96
N TYR A 111 -10.19 -2.37 -8.27
CA TYR A 111 -9.30 -1.22 -8.43
C TYR A 111 -8.52 -1.27 -9.75
N GLY A 112 -8.35 -2.46 -10.33
CA GLY A 112 -7.65 -2.65 -11.60
C GLY A 112 -6.25 -3.24 -11.46
N LEU A 113 -5.95 -3.89 -10.34
CA LEU A 113 -4.66 -4.55 -10.09
C LEU A 113 -4.82 -6.06 -10.03
N GLU A 114 -3.76 -6.79 -10.38
CA GLU A 114 -3.70 -8.22 -10.17
C GLU A 114 -3.61 -8.50 -8.67
N PRO A 115 -4.42 -9.42 -8.14
CA PRO A 115 -4.40 -9.73 -6.70
C PRO A 115 -3.24 -10.65 -6.35
N ASN A 116 -2.01 -10.24 -6.65
CA ASN A 116 -0.80 -11.00 -6.38
C ASN A 116 -0.20 -10.55 -5.04
N PRO A 117 -0.15 -11.43 -4.01
CA PRO A 117 0.41 -11.05 -2.71
C PRO A 117 1.94 -10.97 -2.69
N TYR A 118 2.62 -11.36 -3.76
CA TYR A 118 4.08 -11.45 -3.80
C TYR A 118 4.67 -10.54 -4.87
N HIS A 119 5.93 -10.15 -4.67
CA HIS A 119 6.71 -9.42 -5.66
C HIS A 119 8.10 -10.05 -5.79
N TYR A 120 8.79 -9.73 -6.86
CA TYR A 120 10.11 -10.28 -7.16
C TYR A 120 11.26 -9.47 -6.59
N MET A 121 10.99 -8.27 -6.07
CA MET A 121 12.02 -7.33 -5.63
C MET A 121 12.78 -7.81 -4.41
N LYS A 122 14.11 -7.67 -4.45
CA LYS A 122 14.97 -7.98 -3.31
C LYS A 122 16.02 -6.89 -3.18
N VAL A 123 16.22 -6.42 -1.96
CA VAL A 123 17.26 -5.44 -1.63
C VAL A 123 18.01 -5.90 -0.39
N LYS A 124 19.23 -5.36 -0.22
CA LYS A 124 20.04 -5.60 0.98
C LYS A 124 20.13 -4.32 1.79
N PRO A 125 20.20 -4.44 3.11
CA PRO A 125 20.36 -3.26 3.97
C PRO A 125 21.70 -2.56 3.74
#